data_c4b7c759f6d2bd5d9f0cf43c4086f5b1
#
_entry.id   c4b7c759f6d2bd5d9f0cf43c4086f5b1
#
_cell.length_a   1.000
_cell.length_b   1.000
_cell.length_c   1.000
_cell.angle_alpha   90.00
_cell.angle_beta   90.00
_cell.angle_gamma   90.00
#
_symmetry.space_group_name_H-M   'P 1'
#
loop_
_entity.id
_entity.type
_entity.pdbx_description
1 polymer ?
#
loop_
_entity_poly.entity_id
_entity_poly.type
_entity_poly.pdbx_seq_one_letter_code
_entity_poly.pdbx_strand_id
1 'polypeptide(L)'
;LLALRPKWLEPHLDGLDKMYRLHKWLGIAALVVAIVHWWWGKGTKWMVGWGWLEKPARKPVAGETLGNMEGWLRSRRGFAESVGEWAFYAAVVLIVLALVKRFPYHWFVKTHKWIAVAYRALAYHSAVLTKVEYWTQPVGWLMAALLLGGTVTALLTLTGRIGTGRKVTGTIAGLIDYPAL
;
A
#
# COMPACT_ATOMS: atom_id res chain seq x y z
N LEU A 1 -9.36 2.70 0.45
CA LEU A 1 -10.74 3.15 0.23
C LEU A 1 -11.74 2.33 1.05
N LEU A 2 -11.71 0.98 1.01
CA LEU A 2 -12.60 0.12 1.81
C LEU A 2 -12.52 0.40 3.31
N ALA A 3 -11.36 0.74 3.84
CA ALA A 3 -11.16 1.07 5.24
C ALA A 3 -11.93 2.32 5.71
N LEU A 4 -12.32 3.21 4.80
CA LEU A 4 -13.12 4.40 5.09
C LEU A 4 -14.60 4.09 5.35
N ARG A 5 -15.06 2.88 5.05
CA ARG A 5 -16.47 2.45 5.18
C ARG A 5 -17.43 3.45 4.53
N PRO A 6 -17.31 3.75 3.23
CA PRO A 6 -18.19 4.70 2.58
C PRO A 6 -19.61 4.15 2.57
N LYS A 7 -20.58 4.95 3.02
CA LYS A 7 -22.00 4.55 3.14
C LYS A 7 -22.62 4.09 1.83
N TRP A 8 -22.16 4.66 0.71
CA TRP A 8 -22.64 4.32 -0.63
C TRP A 8 -22.19 2.92 -1.09
N LEU A 9 -21.06 2.41 -0.55
CA LEU A 9 -20.51 1.10 -0.92
C LEU A 9 -21.10 -0.05 -0.08
N GLU A 10 -21.58 0.24 1.12
CA GLU A 10 -22.12 -0.74 2.06
C GLU A 10 -23.29 -1.55 1.48
N PRO A 11 -24.29 -0.94 0.80
CA PRO A 11 -25.40 -1.67 0.18
C PRO A 11 -24.96 -2.60 -0.96
N HIS A 12 -23.90 -2.24 -1.70
CA HIS A 12 -23.40 -3.02 -2.83
C HIS A 12 -22.56 -4.22 -2.40
N LEU A 13 -22.11 -4.25 -1.15
CA LEU A 13 -21.27 -5.33 -0.60
C LEU A 13 -22.03 -6.18 0.45
N ASP A 14 -23.35 -6.03 0.56
CA ASP A 14 -24.19 -6.77 1.51
C ASP A 14 -23.65 -6.72 2.96
N GLY A 15 -23.18 -5.56 3.38
CA GLY A 15 -22.82 -5.31 4.78
C GLY A 15 -21.33 -5.29 5.09
N LEU A 16 -21.04 -4.91 6.33
CA LEU A 16 -19.67 -4.68 6.80
C LEU A 16 -18.80 -5.95 6.83
N ASP A 17 -19.39 -7.11 7.09
CA ASP A 17 -18.66 -8.38 7.18
C ASP A 17 -18.02 -8.74 5.84
N LYS A 18 -18.77 -8.64 4.74
CA LYS A 18 -18.27 -8.89 3.41
C LYS A 18 -17.21 -7.86 3.00
N MET A 19 -17.38 -6.58 3.41
CA MET A 19 -16.37 -5.54 3.22
C MET A 19 -15.04 -5.88 3.90
N TYR A 20 -15.06 -6.36 5.15
CA TYR A 20 -13.83 -6.78 5.86
C TYR A 20 -13.19 -8.00 5.21
N ARG A 21 -14.00 -8.96 4.78
CA ARG A 21 -13.52 -10.13 4.06
C ARG A 21 -12.84 -9.73 2.75
N LEU A 22 -13.46 -8.85 1.98
CA LEU A 22 -12.87 -8.30 0.74
C LEU A 22 -11.56 -7.56 1.02
N HIS A 23 -11.52 -6.69 2.05
CA HIS A 23 -10.30 -5.99 2.45
C HIS A 23 -9.17 -6.96 2.79
N LYS A 24 -9.45 -8.02 3.54
CA LYS A 24 -8.48 -9.07 3.90
C LYS A 24 -7.92 -9.75 2.64
N TRP A 25 -8.79 -10.17 1.71
CA TRP A 25 -8.36 -10.87 0.51
C TRP A 25 -7.58 -9.96 -0.44
N LEU A 26 -7.97 -8.70 -0.56
CA LEU A 26 -7.20 -7.71 -1.33
C LEU A 26 -5.82 -7.46 -0.69
N GLY A 27 -5.74 -7.45 0.63
CA GLY A 27 -4.46 -7.34 1.34
C GLY A 27 -3.54 -8.53 1.08
N ILE A 28 -4.09 -9.76 1.08
CA ILE A 28 -3.34 -10.97 0.76
C ILE A 28 -2.89 -10.95 -0.70
N ALA A 29 -3.77 -10.62 -1.64
CA ALA A 29 -3.44 -10.52 -3.05
C ALA A 29 -2.35 -9.47 -3.31
N ALA A 30 -2.47 -8.29 -2.70
CA ALA A 30 -1.44 -7.25 -2.78
C ALA A 30 -0.09 -7.72 -2.24
N LEU A 31 -0.08 -8.47 -1.13
CA LEU A 31 1.15 -9.05 -0.57
C LEU A 31 1.80 -10.04 -1.55
N VAL A 32 1.02 -10.95 -2.13
CA VAL A 32 1.54 -11.93 -3.10
C VAL A 32 2.13 -11.23 -4.31
N VAL A 33 1.41 -10.27 -4.89
CA VAL A 33 1.90 -9.49 -6.04
C VAL A 33 3.17 -8.70 -5.68
N ALA A 34 3.22 -8.10 -4.50
CA ALA A 34 4.40 -7.36 -4.04
C ALA A 34 5.63 -8.27 -3.85
N ILE A 35 5.44 -9.50 -3.33
CA ILE A 35 6.51 -10.50 -3.21
C ILE A 35 7.02 -10.91 -4.60
N VAL A 36 6.12 -11.19 -5.55
CA VAL A 36 6.47 -11.54 -6.93
C VAL A 36 7.23 -10.38 -7.60
N HIS A 37 6.75 -9.15 -7.42
CA HIS A 37 7.42 -7.94 -7.94
C HIS A 37 8.84 -7.77 -7.36
N TRP A 38 8.98 -7.91 -6.05
CA TRP A 38 10.28 -7.83 -5.38
C TRP A 38 11.21 -8.94 -5.85
N TRP A 39 10.70 -10.18 -5.93
CA TRP A 39 11.47 -11.33 -6.42
C TRP A 39 11.96 -11.12 -7.85
N TRP A 40 11.10 -10.61 -8.73
CA TRP A 40 11.47 -10.31 -10.11
C TRP A 40 12.58 -9.27 -10.17
N GLY A 41 12.45 -8.18 -9.42
CA GLY A 41 13.44 -7.10 -9.39
C GLY A 41 14.80 -7.52 -8.78
N LYS A 42 14.79 -8.32 -7.72
CA LYS A 42 16.01 -8.82 -7.07
C LYS A 42 16.58 -10.04 -7.79
N GLY A 43 15.74 -10.96 -8.21
CA GLY A 43 16.14 -12.19 -8.88
C GLY A 43 16.90 -11.94 -10.18
N THR A 44 16.46 -11.00 -10.98
CA THR A 44 17.19 -10.60 -12.19
C THR A 44 18.58 -10.02 -11.88
N LYS A 45 18.71 -9.23 -10.80
CA LYS A 45 20.01 -8.70 -10.36
C LYS A 45 20.94 -9.83 -9.88
N TRP A 46 20.40 -10.84 -9.17
CA TRP A 46 21.17 -12.02 -8.74
C TRP A 46 21.60 -12.89 -9.92
N MET A 47 20.69 -13.14 -10.87
CA MET A 47 21.01 -13.92 -12.09
C MET A 47 22.14 -13.26 -12.91
N VAL A 48 22.13 -11.93 -13.01
CA VAL A 48 23.25 -11.19 -13.62
C VAL A 48 24.52 -11.33 -12.80
N GLY A 49 24.43 -11.26 -11.46
CA GLY A 49 25.57 -11.43 -10.55
C GLY A 49 26.19 -12.83 -10.62
N TRP A 50 25.39 -13.86 -10.88
CA TRP A 50 25.83 -15.25 -11.05
C TRP A 50 26.28 -15.58 -12.49
N GLY A 51 26.20 -14.60 -13.41
CA GLY A 51 26.55 -14.78 -14.81
C GLY A 51 25.53 -15.58 -15.64
N TRP A 52 24.32 -15.80 -15.12
CA TRP A 52 23.24 -16.49 -15.85
C TRP A 52 22.52 -15.59 -16.84
N LEU A 53 22.58 -14.28 -16.62
CA LEU A 53 22.02 -13.24 -17.52
C LEU A 53 23.08 -12.21 -17.80
N GLU A 54 23.15 -11.76 -19.06
CA GLU A 54 23.98 -10.65 -19.43
C GLU A 54 23.39 -9.34 -18.90
N LYS A 55 24.26 -8.46 -18.41
CA LYS A 55 23.86 -7.12 -18.00
C LYS A 55 23.39 -6.36 -19.24
N PRO A 56 22.15 -5.85 -19.27
CA PRO A 56 21.68 -5.07 -20.41
C PRO A 56 22.64 -3.93 -20.70
N ALA A 57 23.10 -3.82 -21.96
CA ALA A 57 23.94 -2.71 -22.38
C ALA A 57 23.22 -1.39 -22.05
N ARG A 58 23.88 -0.54 -21.28
CA ARG A 58 23.37 0.80 -20.99
C ARG A 58 23.40 1.56 -22.29
N LYS A 59 22.24 1.74 -22.95
CA LYS A 59 22.17 2.61 -24.13
C LYS A 59 22.65 3.98 -23.70
N PRO A 60 23.72 4.52 -24.32
CA PRO A 60 24.12 5.91 -24.10
C PRO A 60 22.91 6.77 -24.45
N VAL A 61 22.44 7.58 -23.54
CA VAL A 61 21.44 8.61 -23.86
C VAL A 61 22.20 9.69 -24.58
N ALA A 62 22.33 9.50 -25.90
CA ALA A 62 22.96 10.51 -26.75
C ALA A 62 22.06 11.74 -26.80
N GLY A 63 22.51 12.85 -26.21
CA GLY A 63 22.11 14.21 -26.58
C GLY A 63 20.65 14.63 -26.42
N GLU A 64 19.75 13.78 -25.87
CA GLU A 64 18.41 14.23 -25.56
C GLU A 64 18.47 15.16 -24.35
N THR A 65 18.12 16.43 -24.57
CA THR A 65 17.77 17.36 -23.51
C THR A 65 16.54 16.79 -22.79
N LEU A 66 16.78 15.95 -21.76
CA LEU A 66 15.72 15.45 -20.91
C LEU A 66 14.93 16.65 -20.40
N GLY A 67 13.61 16.66 -20.59
CA GLY A 67 12.76 17.66 -19.96
C GLY A 67 13.07 17.74 -18.46
N ASN A 68 13.02 18.94 -17.89
CA ASN A 68 13.37 19.17 -16.48
C ASN A 68 12.73 18.16 -15.50
N MET A 69 11.52 17.71 -15.79
CA MET A 69 10.80 16.71 -15.00
C MET A 69 11.44 15.33 -15.08
N GLU A 70 11.81 14.88 -16.26
CA GLU A 70 12.41 13.56 -16.47
C GLU A 70 13.79 13.46 -15.84
N GLY A 71 14.60 14.51 -15.98
CA GLY A 71 15.91 14.63 -15.32
C GLY A 71 15.77 14.57 -13.79
N TRP A 72 14.78 15.26 -13.25
CA TRP A 72 14.49 15.23 -11.81
C TRP A 72 14.07 13.84 -11.34
N LEU A 73 13.15 13.18 -12.02
CA LEU A 73 12.74 11.81 -11.70
C LEU A 73 13.91 10.83 -11.77
N ARG A 74 14.77 10.92 -12.79
CA ARG A 74 15.96 10.07 -12.89
C ARG A 74 16.91 10.25 -11.71
N SER A 75 17.13 11.47 -11.25
CA SER A 75 18.01 11.74 -10.09
C SER A 75 17.47 11.10 -8.79
N ARG A 76 16.16 10.91 -8.69
CA ARG A 76 15.49 10.33 -7.51
C ARG A 76 15.29 8.81 -7.57
N ARG A 77 15.56 8.17 -8.71
CA ARG A 77 15.28 6.71 -8.87
C ARG A 77 15.97 5.86 -7.82
N GLY A 78 17.25 6.04 -7.58
CA GLY A 78 18.00 5.25 -6.60
C GLY A 78 17.43 5.38 -5.17
N PHE A 79 17.09 6.62 -4.79
CA PHE A 79 16.43 6.85 -3.49
C PHE A 79 15.05 6.22 -3.44
N ALA A 80 14.24 6.35 -4.49
CA ALA A 80 12.92 5.76 -4.56
C ALA A 80 12.96 4.23 -4.54
N GLU A 81 13.95 3.59 -5.17
CA GLU A 81 14.17 2.14 -5.09
C GLU A 81 14.45 1.70 -3.64
N SER A 82 15.34 2.41 -2.94
CA SER A 82 15.66 2.10 -1.54
C SER A 82 14.47 2.30 -0.61
N VAL A 83 13.75 3.41 -0.76
CA VAL A 83 12.51 3.68 0.01
C VAL A 83 11.46 2.60 -0.22
N GLY A 84 11.27 2.19 -1.47
CA GLY A 84 10.34 1.12 -1.84
C GLY A 84 10.71 -0.22 -1.23
N GLU A 85 12.00 -0.57 -1.23
CA GLU A 85 12.50 -1.82 -0.65
C GLU A 85 12.25 -1.89 0.87
N TRP A 86 12.61 -0.84 1.62
CA TRP A 86 12.36 -0.80 3.06
C TRP A 86 10.86 -0.77 3.39
N ALA A 87 10.08 -0.01 2.62
CA ALA A 87 8.63 0.02 2.78
C ALA A 87 7.98 -1.34 2.48
N PHE A 88 8.51 -2.09 1.51
CA PHE A 88 8.08 -3.46 1.22
C PHE A 88 8.33 -4.39 2.42
N TYR A 89 9.53 -4.39 3.00
CA TYR A 89 9.81 -5.23 4.17
C TYR A 89 8.91 -4.86 5.36
N ALA A 90 8.72 -3.57 5.61
CA ALA A 90 7.80 -3.11 6.65
C ALA A 90 6.36 -3.57 6.37
N ALA A 91 5.88 -3.44 5.12
CA ALA A 91 4.54 -3.87 4.73
C ALA A 91 4.35 -5.38 4.89
N VAL A 92 5.34 -6.21 4.50
CA VAL A 92 5.31 -7.67 4.69
C VAL A 92 5.13 -8.00 6.16
N VAL A 93 5.96 -7.44 7.04
CA VAL A 93 5.86 -7.70 8.49
C VAL A 93 4.50 -7.27 9.03
N LEU A 94 4.04 -6.07 8.71
CA LEU A 94 2.77 -5.53 9.21
C LEU A 94 1.55 -6.32 8.70
N ILE A 95 1.57 -6.78 7.45
CA ILE A 95 0.47 -7.59 6.89
C ILE A 95 0.49 -8.99 7.50
N VAL A 96 1.65 -9.61 7.64
CA VAL A 96 1.78 -10.93 8.30
C VAL A 96 1.26 -10.85 9.73
N LEU A 97 1.66 -9.84 10.51
CA LEU A 97 1.14 -9.61 11.86
C LEU A 97 -0.39 -9.46 11.88
N ALA A 98 -0.95 -8.74 10.88
CA ALA A 98 -2.39 -8.57 10.76
C ALA A 98 -3.14 -9.88 10.42
N LEU A 99 -2.48 -10.87 9.84
CA LEU A 99 -3.06 -12.18 9.49
C LEU A 99 -2.93 -13.22 10.62
N VAL A 100 -2.05 -13.00 11.59
CA VAL A 100 -1.85 -13.92 12.72
C VAL A 100 -3.02 -13.83 13.68
N LYS A 101 -3.83 -14.90 13.78
CA LYS A 101 -5.04 -14.95 14.63
C LYS A 101 -4.78 -14.73 16.12
N ARG A 102 -3.58 -15.12 16.63
CA ARG A 102 -3.19 -14.97 18.04
C ARG A 102 -2.63 -13.59 18.39
N PHE A 103 -2.51 -12.70 17.39
CA PHE A 103 -1.96 -11.37 17.62
C PHE A 103 -2.98 -10.52 18.42
N PRO A 104 -2.59 -9.94 19.58
CA PRO A 104 -3.52 -9.21 20.44
C PRO A 104 -4.15 -8.00 19.72
N TYR A 105 -5.47 -7.85 19.83
CA TYR A 105 -6.24 -6.84 19.11
C TYR A 105 -5.75 -5.40 19.34
N HIS A 106 -5.36 -5.07 20.58
CA HIS A 106 -4.86 -3.73 20.90
C HIS A 106 -3.53 -3.39 20.18
N TRP A 107 -2.66 -4.39 19.97
CA TRP A 107 -1.46 -4.25 19.16
C TRP A 107 -1.78 -4.22 17.67
N PHE A 108 -2.73 -5.03 17.22
CA PHE A 108 -3.22 -5.02 15.85
C PHE A 108 -3.67 -3.61 15.43
N VAL A 109 -4.50 -2.93 16.22
CA VAL A 109 -4.97 -1.58 15.91
C VAL A 109 -3.82 -0.58 15.80
N LYS A 110 -2.82 -0.71 16.67
CA LYS A 110 -1.64 0.17 16.67
C LYS A 110 -0.74 -0.09 15.44
N THR A 111 -0.38 -1.36 15.21
CA THR A 111 0.54 -1.75 14.13
C THR A 111 -0.10 -1.57 12.76
N HIS A 112 -1.40 -1.86 12.63
CA HIS A 112 -2.12 -1.73 11.35
C HIS A 112 -2.14 -0.29 10.81
N LYS A 113 -2.11 0.72 11.67
CA LYS A 113 -1.97 2.12 11.25
C LYS A 113 -0.66 2.41 10.52
N TRP A 114 0.42 1.70 10.85
CA TRP A 114 1.72 1.87 10.19
C TRP A 114 1.72 1.39 8.74
N ILE A 115 0.75 0.56 8.34
CA ILE A 115 0.54 0.22 6.92
C ILE A 115 0.26 1.49 6.10
N ALA A 116 -0.40 2.49 6.67
CA ALA A 116 -0.62 3.77 5.99
C ALA A 116 0.69 4.53 5.71
N VAL A 117 1.68 4.43 6.61
CA VAL A 117 3.02 5.01 6.39
C VAL A 117 3.76 4.23 5.30
N ALA A 118 3.78 2.89 5.40
CA ALA A 118 4.39 2.03 4.38
C ALA A 118 3.75 2.26 2.99
N TYR A 119 2.43 2.40 2.95
CA TYR A 119 1.72 2.73 1.71
C TYR A 119 2.20 4.05 1.08
N ARG A 120 2.39 5.11 1.87
CA ARG A 120 2.88 6.40 1.34
C ARG A 120 4.27 6.30 0.75
N ALA A 121 5.15 5.53 1.39
CA ALA A 121 6.49 5.26 0.86
C ALA A 121 6.43 4.47 -0.45
N LEU A 122 5.55 3.45 -0.53
CA LEU A 122 5.31 2.68 -1.75
C LEU A 122 4.65 3.51 -2.85
N ALA A 123 3.75 4.44 -2.50
CA ALA A 123 3.15 5.37 -3.45
C ALA A 123 4.20 6.31 -4.06
N TYR A 124 5.10 6.85 -3.24
CA TYR A 124 6.26 7.63 -3.73
C TYR A 124 7.16 6.79 -4.64
N HIS A 125 7.51 5.56 -4.24
CA HIS A 125 8.27 4.62 -5.05
C HIS A 125 7.62 4.41 -6.42
N SER A 126 6.32 4.10 -6.44
CA SER A 126 5.58 3.86 -7.69
C SER A 126 5.54 5.11 -8.57
N ALA A 127 5.28 6.28 -7.99
CA ALA A 127 5.19 7.53 -8.74
C ALA A 127 6.52 7.91 -9.41
N VAL A 128 7.65 7.74 -8.70
CA VAL A 128 8.99 8.11 -9.22
C VAL A 128 9.51 7.10 -10.23
N LEU A 129 9.21 5.80 -10.06
CA LEU A 129 9.74 4.76 -10.93
C LEU A 129 8.91 4.54 -12.18
N THR A 130 7.66 4.99 -12.20
CA THR A 130 6.81 4.92 -13.39
C THR A 130 7.37 5.82 -14.49
N LYS A 131 7.49 5.28 -15.70
CA LYS A 131 7.94 6.03 -16.86
C LYS A 131 6.94 7.15 -17.17
N VAL A 132 7.47 8.31 -17.58
CA VAL A 132 6.65 9.49 -17.89
C VAL A 132 5.61 9.20 -18.97
N GLU A 133 5.95 8.37 -19.96
CA GLU A 133 5.07 7.96 -21.05
C GLU A 133 3.78 7.30 -20.57
N TYR A 134 3.80 6.58 -19.44
CA TYR A 134 2.59 5.93 -18.89
C TYR A 134 1.60 6.93 -18.31
N TRP A 135 2.06 8.09 -17.84
CA TRP A 135 1.18 9.10 -17.24
C TRP A 135 0.22 9.75 -18.25
N THR A 136 0.55 9.69 -19.54
CA THR A 136 -0.31 10.17 -20.63
C THR A 136 -1.30 9.11 -21.12
N GLN A 137 -1.21 7.88 -20.62
CA GLN A 137 -2.05 6.75 -21.01
C GLN A 137 -3.17 6.49 -19.98
N PRO A 138 -4.27 5.82 -20.36
CA PRO A 138 -5.37 5.49 -19.44
C PRO A 138 -4.92 4.72 -18.19
N VAL A 139 -3.92 3.84 -18.32
CA VAL A 139 -3.36 3.09 -17.19
C VAL A 139 -2.69 4.02 -16.17
N GLY A 140 -2.02 5.07 -16.64
CA GLY A 140 -1.42 6.07 -15.76
C GLY A 140 -2.47 6.90 -15.03
N TRP A 141 -3.57 7.25 -15.67
CA TRP A 141 -4.67 7.96 -15.02
C TRP A 141 -5.34 7.11 -13.93
N LEU A 142 -5.58 5.82 -14.22
CA LEU A 142 -6.09 4.88 -13.23
C LEU A 142 -5.12 4.78 -12.03
N MET A 143 -3.83 4.65 -12.31
CA MET A 143 -2.80 4.59 -11.27
C MET A 143 -2.76 5.88 -10.44
N ALA A 144 -2.82 7.06 -11.08
CA ALA A 144 -2.88 8.35 -10.40
C ALA A 144 -4.10 8.43 -9.47
N ALA A 145 -5.28 8.03 -9.95
CA ALA A 145 -6.50 8.02 -9.15
C ALA A 145 -6.38 7.09 -7.93
N LEU A 146 -5.80 5.89 -8.11
CA LEU A 146 -5.59 4.94 -7.02
C LEU A 146 -4.54 5.44 -6.01
N LEU A 147 -3.43 6.02 -6.48
CA LEU A 147 -2.39 6.59 -5.62
C LEU A 147 -2.93 7.78 -4.81
N LEU A 148 -3.68 8.68 -5.43
CA LEU A 148 -4.30 9.83 -4.76
C LEU A 148 -5.35 9.37 -3.75
N GLY A 149 -6.29 8.51 -4.15
CA GLY A 149 -7.33 7.99 -3.26
C GLY A 149 -6.75 7.21 -2.07
N GLY A 150 -5.72 6.40 -2.32
CA GLY A 150 -5.00 5.70 -1.26
C GLY A 150 -4.23 6.65 -0.34
N THR A 151 -3.61 7.71 -0.88
CA THR A 151 -2.90 8.72 -0.07
C THR A 151 -3.86 9.49 0.83
N VAL A 152 -5.02 9.91 0.32
CA VAL A 152 -6.07 10.54 1.12
C VAL A 152 -6.54 9.60 2.24
N THR A 153 -6.80 8.33 1.89
CA THR A 153 -7.20 7.31 2.88
C THR A 153 -6.13 7.12 3.95
N ALA A 154 -4.86 7.04 3.57
CA ALA A 154 -3.74 6.90 4.50
C ALA A 154 -3.63 8.10 5.44
N LEU A 155 -3.79 9.34 4.93
CA LEU A 155 -3.79 10.55 5.74
C LEU A 155 -4.94 10.57 6.75
N LEU A 156 -6.16 10.22 6.32
CA LEU A 156 -7.32 10.13 7.22
C LEU A 156 -7.14 9.06 8.30
N THR A 157 -6.46 7.95 7.97
CA THR A 157 -6.13 6.90 8.94
C THR A 157 -5.14 7.41 9.98
N LEU A 158 -4.06 8.07 9.55
CA LEU A 158 -3.02 8.58 10.44
C LEU A 158 -3.53 9.70 11.35
N THR A 159 -4.39 10.59 10.84
CA THR A 159 -5.00 11.68 11.62
C THR A 159 -6.12 11.21 12.55
N GLY A 160 -6.46 9.93 12.55
CA GLY A 160 -7.51 9.35 13.42
C GLY A 160 -8.93 9.82 13.07
N ARG A 161 -9.14 10.43 11.89
CA ARG A 161 -10.45 10.94 11.47
C ARG A 161 -11.42 9.84 11.01
N ILE A 162 -10.93 8.59 10.86
CA ILE A 162 -11.78 7.46 10.48
C ILE A 162 -12.64 7.05 11.67
N GLY A 163 -13.95 6.99 11.46
CA GLY A 163 -14.92 6.54 12.48
C GLY A 163 -15.29 7.58 13.53
N THR A 164 -14.75 8.80 13.48
CA THR A 164 -15.08 9.87 14.46
C THR A 164 -16.54 10.30 14.39
N GLY A 165 -17.14 10.30 13.21
CA GLY A 165 -18.57 10.67 13.03
C GLY A 165 -19.57 9.59 13.48
N ARG A 166 -19.10 8.45 14.00
CA ARG A 166 -19.95 7.33 14.47
C ARG A 166 -19.82 7.07 15.98
N LYS A 167 -19.20 7.98 16.71
CA LYS A 167 -19.14 7.90 18.17
C LYS A 167 -20.48 8.32 18.75
N VAL A 168 -21.14 7.42 19.46
CA VAL A 168 -22.34 7.69 20.25
C VAL A 168 -21.91 7.74 21.71
N THR A 169 -22.22 8.84 22.39
CA THR A 169 -22.04 8.94 23.83
C THR A 169 -23.31 8.41 24.48
N GLY A 170 -23.21 7.35 25.25
CA GLY A 170 -24.32 6.73 25.97
C GLY A 170 -23.96 6.56 27.45
N THR A 171 -24.94 6.61 28.32
CA THR A 171 -24.82 6.25 29.73
C THR A 171 -25.20 4.78 29.89
N ILE A 172 -24.42 3.99 30.63
CA ILE A 172 -24.76 2.61 30.96
C ILE A 172 -25.90 2.66 31.95
N ALA A 173 -27.12 2.27 31.50
CA ALA A 173 -28.31 2.27 32.33
C ALA A 173 -28.47 0.99 33.20
N GLY A 174 -27.75 -0.06 32.84
CA GLY A 174 -27.75 -1.32 33.59
C GLY A 174 -26.74 -2.32 33.04
N LEU A 175 -26.16 -3.13 33.89
CA LEU A 175 -25.27 -4.23 33.57
C LEU A 175 -25.99 -5.53 33.85
N ILE A 176 -26.24 -6.35 32.86
CA ILE A 176 -26.77 -7.69 33.01
C ILE A 176 -25.59 -8.66 32.92
N ASP A 177 -25.27 -9.28 34.05
CA ASP A 177 -24.22 -10.29 34.14
C ASP A 177 -24.81 -11.64 33.70
N TYR A 178 -24.34 -12.18 32.60
CA TYR A 178 -24.69 -13.53 32.16
C TYR A 178 -23.67 -14.50 32.75
N PRO A 179 -24.08 -15.56 33.46
CA PRO A 179 -23.17 -16.59 33.92
C PRO A 179 -22.46 -17.19 32.70
N ALA A 180 -21.14 -17.31 32.78
CA ALA A 180 -20.34 -17.94 31.74
C ALA A 180 -20.79 -19.41 31.57
N LEU A 181 -21.26 -19.76 30.36
CA LEU A 181 -21.49 -21.13 29.93
C LEU A 181 -20.21 -21.88 29.74
#